data_c074f856de47cefaca4d61897fa398e6
#
_entry.id   c074f856de47cefaca4d61897fa398e6
#
_cell.length_a   1.000
_cell.length_b   1.000
_cell.length_c   1.000
_cell.angle_alpha   90.00
_cell.angle_beta   90.00
_cell.angle_gamma   90.00
#
_symmetry.space_group_name_H-M   'P 1'
#
loop_
_entity.id
_entity.type
_entity.pdbx_description
1 polymer ?
#
loop_
_entity_poly.entity_id
_entity_poly.type
_entity_poly.pdbx_seq_one_letter_code
_entity_poly.pdbx_strand_id
1 'polypeptide(L)'
;MIIRSKILFAVLVAGVLSLAGAAQAQPSFDCSKASTRVENLICDKPQLAELDSELAEAYRTALRDAPWASANRRIRAEQKEWIARRNRCENVRCLRKRYIRRIGALHSEVPDSSSDNAAVESNPGTMMAICRDRAAHVFHVRGPNVDTKYEGQRTDGTHAVNGTTYLRGAEETFQCSFDAAGRSIVRFVVN
;
A
#
# COMPACT_ATOMS: atom_id res chain seq x y z
N MET A 1 33.75 -71.20 21.59
CA MET A 1 33.58 -70.79 20.19
C MET A 1 32.45 -69.77 20.16
N ILE A 2 32.77 -68.48 20.20
CA ILE A 2 31.83 -67.38 20.44
C ILE A 2 31.71 -66.61 19.15
N ILE A 3 30.52 -66.69 18.49
CA ILE A 3 30.23 -65.98 17.28
C ILE A 3 29.56 -64.61 17.70
N ARG A 4 30.31 -63.52 17.46
CA ARG A 4 29.79 -62.16 17.65
C ARG A 4 29.04 -61.73 16.38
N SER A 5 27.73 -61.61 16.49
CA SER A 5 26.85 -61.02 15.46
C SER A 5 26.94 -59.51 15.57
N LYS A 6 27.46 -58.82 14.54
CA LYS A 6 27.42 -57.36 14.40
C LYS A 6 26.12 -56.94 13.72
N ILE A 7 25.18 -56.37 14.48
CA ILE A 7 23.98 -55.76 13.94
C ILE A 7 24.35 -54.36 13.44
N LEU A 8 24.32 -54.15 12.13
CA LEU A 8 24.43 -52.82 11.51
C LEU A 8 23.07 -52.13 11.67
N PHE A 9 23.04 -51.06 12.45
CA PHE A 9 21.91 -50.11 12.45
C PHE A 9 22.09 -49.16 11.26
N ALA A 10 21.31 -49.32 10.21
CA ALA A 10 21.18 -48.35 9.16
C ALA A 10 20.19 -47.27 9.62
N VAL A 11 20.69 -46.08 9.95
CA VAL A 11 19.86 -44.89 10.25
C VAL A 11 19.44 -44.30 8.93
N LEU A 12 18.17 -44.51 8.56
CA LEU A 12 17.49 -43.83 7.46
C LEU A 12 17.14 -42.39 7.92
N VAL A 13 17.95 -41.44 7.55
CA VAL A 13 17.61 -40.01 7.68
C VAL A 13 16.62 -39.66 6.57
N ALA A 14 15.33 -39.69 6.88
CA ALA A 14 14.30 -39.17 6.01
C ALA A 14 14.39 -37.62 6.02
N GLY A 15 14.98 -37.05 4.96
CA GLY A 15 15.02 -35.64 4.71
C GLY A 15 13.61 -35.12 4.44
N VAL A 16 13.04 -34.40 5.40
CA VAL A 16 11.80 -33.62 5.20
C VAL A 16 12.17 -32.40 4.37
N LEU A 17 11.98 -32.47 3.04
CA LEU A 17 11.96 -31.29 2.18
C LEU A 17 10.72 -30.47 2.56
N SER A 18 10.90 -29.47 3.41
CA SER A 18 9.90 -28.42 3.62
C SER A 18 9.79 -27.60 2.35
N LEU A 19 8.81 -27.90 1.51
CA LEU A 19 8.36 -27.01 0.44
C LEU A 19 7.78 -25.76 1.10
N ALA A 20 8.62 -24.74 1.33
CA ALA A 20 8.15 -23.41 1.64
C ALA A 20 7.42 -22.91 0.39
N GLY A 21 6.12 -23.16 0.29
CA GLY A 21 5.25 -22.58 -0.71
C GLY A 21 5.32 -21.06 -0.54
N ALA A 22 5.79 -20.35 -1.55
CA ALA A 22 5.70 -18.89 -1.58
C ALA A 22 4.23 -18.52 -1.40
N ALA A 23 3.90 -17.87 -0.27
CA ALA A 23 2.56 -17.34 -0.05
C ALA A 23 2.25 -16.39 -1.19
N GLN A 24 1.37 -16.80 -2.09
CA GLN A 24 0.92 -15.95 -3.18
C GLN A 24 0.00 -14.88 -2.59
N ALA A 25 0.24 -13.62 -2.94
CA ALA A 25 -0.65 -12.54 -2.57
C ALA A 25 -2.05 -12.84 -3.09
N GLN A 26 -3.04 -12.83 -2.19
CA GLN A 26 -4.44 -13.06 -2.54
C GLN A 26 -5.18 -11.71 -2.53
N PRO A 27 -6.07 -11.46 -3.49
CA PRO A 27 -6.93 -10.28 -3.45
C PRO A 27 -7.95 -10.37 -2.31
N SER A 28 -8.64 -9.27 -2.03
CA SER A 28 -9.65 -9.17 -0.98
C SER A 28 -10.94 -9.95 -1.28
N PHE A 29 -11.03 -10.58 -2.44
CA PHE A 29 -12.17 -11.39 -2.89
C PHE A 29 -11.73 -12.78 -3.36
N ASP A 30 -12.69 -13.68 -3.45
CA ASP A 30 -12.47 -15.07 -3.89
C ASP A 30 -12.30 -15.14 -5.41
N CYS A 31 -11.12 -15.50 -5.86
CA CYS A 31 -10.80 -15.61 -7.29
C CYS A 31 -11.62 -16.67 -8.04
N SER A 32 -12.17 -17.68 -7.34
CA SER A 32 -13.07 -18.65 -7.98
C SER A 32 -14.40 -18.04 -8.43
N LYS A 33 -14.73 -16.84 -7.91
CA LYS A 33 -15.93 -16.06 -8.23
C LYS A 33 -15.64 -14.87 -9.15
N ALA A 34 -14.41 -14.73 -9.62
CA ALA A 34 -14.04 -13.68 -10.55
C ALA A 34 -14.83 -13.84 -11.86
N SER A 35 -15.65 -12.85 -12.21
CA SER A 35 -16.55 -12.88 -13.34
C SER A 35 -16.24 -11.84 -14.41
N THR A 36 -15.51 -10.80 -14.06
CA THR A 36 -15.14 -9.73 -14.96
C THR A 36 -13.69 -9.87 -15.42
N ARG A 37 -13.37 -9.29 -16.58
CA ARG A 37 -11.99 -9.22 -17.08
C ARG A 37 -11.03 -8.58 -16.05
N VAL A 38 -11.49 -7.57 -15.35
CA VAL A 38 -10.66 -6.86 -14.36
C VAL A 38 -10.42 -7.73 -13.13
N GLU A 39 -11.41 -8.45 -12.63
CA GLU A 39 -11.26 -9.38 -11.51
C GLU A 39 -10.28 -10.51 -11.87
N ASN A 40 -10.44 -11.12 -13.05
CA ASN A 40 -9.49 -12.12 -13.53
C ASN A 40 -8.07 -11.55 -13.61
N LEU A 41 -7.89 -10.33 -14.13
CA LEU A 41 -6.57 -9.69 -14.20
C LEU A 41 -5.97 -9.40 -12.81
N ILE A 42 -6.79 -9.08 -11.81
CA ILE A 42 -6.34 -8.91 -10.42
C ILE A 42 -5.88 -10.25 -9.85
N CYS A 43 -6.60 -11.33 -10.09
CA CYS A 43 -6.23 -12.68 -9.65
C CYS A 43 -4.95 -13.19 -10.33
N ASP A 44 -4.76 -12.91 -11.62
CA ASP A 44 -3.62 -13.38 -12.40
C ASP A 44 -2.31 -12.65 -12.09
N LYS A 45 -2.38 -11.47 -11.47
CA LYS A 45 -1.23 -10.62 -11.23
C LYS A 45 -1.01 -10.42 -9.73
N PRO A 46 -0.02 -11.09 -9.11
CA PRO A 46 0.23 -11.01 -7.66
C PRO A 46 0.29 -9.58 -7.12
N GLN A 47 0.88 -8.66 -7.89
CA GLN A 47 0.97 -7.24 -7.49
C GLN A 47 -0.37 -6.51 -7.48
N LEU A 48 -1.32 -6.89 -8.35
CA LEU A 48 -2.68 -6.34 -8.30
C LEU A 48 -3.48 -6.97 -7.16
N ALA A 49 -3.27 -8.25 -6.87
CA ALA A 49 -3.86 -8.93 -5.73
C ALA A 49 -3.41 -8.29 -4.41
N GLU A 50 -2.13 -7.95 -4.28
CA GLU A 50 -1.56 -7.24 -3.14
C GLU A 50 -2.19 -5.86 -2.97
N LEU A 51 -2.24 -5.07 -4.04
CA LEU A 51 -2.88 -3.75 -4.02
C LEU A 51 -4.38 -3.83 -3.71
N ASP A 52 -5.06 -4.88 -4.12
CA ASP A 52 -6.49 -5.09 -3.81
C ASP A 52 -6.69 -5.39 -2.32
N SER A 53 -5.85 -6.22 -1.74
CA SER A 53 -5.84 -6.49 -0.30
C SER A 53 -5.53 -5.23 0.52
N GLU A 54 -4.52 -4.46 0.11
CA GLU A 54 -4.15 -3.20 0.76
C GLU A 54 -5.29 -2.17 0.68
N LEU A 55 -5.92 -2.04 -0.49
CA LEU A 55 -7.08 -1.17 -0.62
C LEU A 55 -8.21 -1.59 0.32
N ALA A 56 -8.48 -2.87 0.44
CA ALA A 56 -9.52 -3.38 1.33
C ALA A 56 -9.23 -3.06 2.80
N GLU A 57 -7.95 -3.13 3.21
CA GLU A 57 -7.54 -2.73 4.55
C GLU A 57 -7.69 -1.22 4.77
N ALA A 58 -7.18 -0.41 3.85
CA ALA A 58 -7.31 1.06 3.90
C ALA A 58 -8.79 1.49 3.96
N TYR A 59 -9.66 0.83 3.19
CA TYR A 59 -11.10 1.10 3.20
C TYR A 59 -11.76 0.75 4.54
N ARG A 60 -11.43 -0.42 5.12
CA ARG A 60 -11.93 -0.81 6.45
C ARG A 60 -11.49 0.18 7.52
N THR A 61 -10.23 0.58 7.49
CA THR A 61 -9.65 1.57 8.40
C THR A 61 -10.35 2.93 8.27
N ALA A 62 -10.50 3.44 7.05
CA ALA A 62 -11.20 4.70 6.81
C ALA A 62 -12.66 4.68 7.30
N LEU A 63 -13.37 3.55 7.16
CA LEU A 63 -14.72 3.40 7.68
C LEU A 63 -14.77 3.32 9.21
N ARG A 64 -13.83 2.66 9.85
CA ARG A 64 -13.75 2.53 11.30
C ARG A 64 -13.43 3.87 11.96
N ASP A 65 -12.49 4.59 11.36
CA ASP A 65 -11.94 5.82 11.93
C ASP A 65 -12.69 7.08 11.45
N ALA A 66 -13.73 6.91 10.64
CA ALA A 66 -14.59 8.00 10.18
C ALA A 66 -15.27 8.69 11.38
N PRO A 67 -15.09 10.02 11.56
CA PRO A 67 -15.50 10.73 12.78
C PRO A 67 -17.02 10.83 12.95
N TRP A 68 -17.81 10.63 11.89
CA TRP A 68 -19.28 10.70 11.92
C TRP A 68 -19.93 9.93 10.76
N ALA A 69 -21.22 9.67 10.90
CA ALA A 69 -22.01 8.88 9.94
C ALA A 69 -22.05 9.46 8.52
N SER A 70 -21.95 10.78 8.36
CA SER A 70 -21.89 11.42 7.05
C SER A 70 -20.58 11.13 6.32
N ALA A 71 -19.44 11.13 7.03
CA ALA A 71 -18.14 10.74 6.48
C ALA A 71 -18.17 9.28 6.02
N ASN A 72 -18.73 8.38 6.83
CA ASN A 72 -18.91 6.98 6.47
C ASN A 72 -19.74 6.79 5.19
N ARG A 73 -20.86 7.54 5.05
CA ARG A 73 -21.67 7.50 3.82
C ARG A 73 -20.91 7.98 2.60
N ARG A 74 -20.12 9.07 2.75
CA ARG A 74 -19.27 9.59 1.68
C ARG A 74 -18.23 8.58 1.23
N ILE A 75 -17.47 7.99 2.16
CA ILE A 75 -16.44 6.96 1.88
C ILE A 75 -17.05 5.78 1.09
N ARG A 76 -18.24 5.32 1.49
CA ARG A 76 -18.95 4.23 0.78
C ARG A 76 -19.40 4.62 -0.63
N ALA A 77 -19.92 5.82 -0.81
CA ALA A 77 -20.33 6.34 -2.11
C ALA A 77 -19.15 6.46 -3.07
N GLU A 78 -18.06 7.05 -2.61
CA GLU A 78 -16.82 7.19 -3.37
C GLU A 78 -16.20 5.83 -3.74
N GLN A 79 -16.25 4.86 -2.83
CA GLN A 79 -15.77 3.50 -3.11
C GLN A 79 -16.58 2.84 -4.23
N LYS A 80 -17.90 2.99 -4.23
CA LYS A 80 -18.76 2.48 -5.30
C LYS A 80 -18.41 3.10 -6.66
N GLU A 81 -18.22 4.40 -6.71
CA GLU A 81 -17.80 5.10 -7.92
C GLU A 81 -16.38 4.68 -8.36
N TRP A 82 -15.48 4.51 -7.40
CA TRP A 82 -14.12 4.05 -7.69
C TRP A 82 -14.13 2.65 -8.32
N ILE A 83 -14.92 1.70 -7.81
CA ILE A 83 -15.07 0.36 -8.38
C ILE A 83 -15.56 0.47 -9.84
N ALA A 84 -16.56 1.31 -10.11
CA ALA A 84 -17.05 1.53 -11.46
C ALA A 84 -15.98 2.08 -12.42
N ARG A 85 -15.11 2.99 -11.92
CA ARG A 85 -13.97 3.52 -12.69
C ARG A 85 -12.86 2.48 -12.84
N ARG A 86 -12.56 1.68 -11.80
CA ARG A 86 -11.58 0.59 -11.84
C ARG A 86 -11.94 -0.42 -12.94
N ASN A 87 -13.20 -0.80 -13.01
CA ASN A 87 -13.67 -1.81 -13.95
C ASN A 87 -13.61 -1.38 -15.43
N ARG A 88 -13.33 -0.09 -15.71
CA ARG A 88 -13.08 0.42 -17.07
C ARG A 88 -11.60 0.34 -17.48
N CYS A 89 -10.73 -0.12 -16.59
CA CYS A 89 -9.31 -0.28 -16.94
C CYS A 89 -9.11 -1.46 -17.90
N GLU A 90 -8.31 -1.24 -18.92
CA GLU A 90 -8.00 -2.25 -19.94
C GLU A 90 -6.66 -2.96 -19.71
N ASN A 91 -5.83 -2.45 -18.82
CA ASN A 91 -4.48 -2.99 -18.59
C ASN A 91 -4.01 -2.82 -17.14
N VAL A 92 -2.92 -3.55 -16.81
CA VAL A 92 -2.30 -3.56 -15.48
C VAL A 92 -1.87 -2.16 -15.02
N ARG A 93 -1.29 -1.34 -15.92
CA ARG A 93 -0.81 0.02 -15.59
C ARG A 93 -1.98 0.91 -15.12
N CYS A 94 -3.11 0.87 -15.84
CA CYS A 94 -4.32 1.60 -15.45
C CYS A 94 -4.82 1.16 -14.09
N LEU A 95 -4.93 -0.16 -13.85
CA LEU A 95 -5.37 -0.72 -12.56
C LEU A 95 -4.45 -0.28 -11.43
N ARG A 96 -3.15 -0.51 -11.58
CA ARG A 96 -2.15 -0.12 -10.57
C ARG A 96 -2.28 1.36 -10.19
N LYS A 97 -2.33 2.26 -11.17
CA LYS A 97 -2.48 3.71 -10.93
C LYS A 97 -3.78 4.04 -10.18
N ARG A 98 -4.89 3.34 -10.47
CA ARG A 98 -6.16 3.55 -9.77
C ARG A 98 -6.12 3.06 -8.32
N TYR A 99 -5.51 1.89 -8.08
CA TYR A 99 -5.35 1.35 -6.72
C TYR A 99 -4.52 2.31 -5.86
N ILE A 100 -3.32 2.65 -6.31
CA ILE A 100 -2.39 3.54 -5.58
C ILE A 100 -3.07 4.86 -5.20
N ARG A 101 -3.77 5.49 -6.16
CA ARG A 101 -4.48 6.75 -5.89
C ARG A 101 -5.61 6.60 -4.87
N ARG A 102 -6.35 5.50 -4.91
CA ARG A 102 -7.46 5.29 -3.97
C ARG A 102 -6.95 4.96 -2.57
N ILE A 103 -5.93 4.12 -2.46
CA ILE A 103 -5.26 3.83 -1.20
C ILE A 103 -4.77 5.14 -0.56
N GLY A 104 -4.05 5.97 -1.33
CA GLY A 104 -3.59 7.27 -0.87
C GLY A 104 -4.73 8.20 -0.42
N ALA A 105 -5.85 8.24 -1.14
CA ALA A 105 -7.02 9.03 -0.76
C ALA A 105 -7.65 8.53 0.55
N LEU A 106 -7.80 7.21 0.72
CA LEU A 106 -8.37 6.63 1.94
C LEU A 106 -7.50 6.90 3.18
N HIS A 107 -6.18 6.86 3.04
CA HIS A 107 -5.27 7.22 4.12
C HIS A 107 -5.35 8.71 4.50
N SER A 108 -5.66 9.59 3.55
CA SER A 108 -5.83 11.03 3.82
C SER A 108 -7.15 11.36 4.51
N GLU A 109 -8.14 10.46 4.49
CA GLU A 109 -9.43 10.61 5.16
C GLU A 109 -9.38 10.18 6.64
N VAL A 110 -8.36 9.41 7.02
CA VAL A 110 -8.11 9.00 8.40
C VAL A 110 -7.20 10.05 9.04
N PRO A 111 -7.62 10.73 10.12
CA PRO A 111 -6.66 11.50 10.94
C PRO A 111 -5.58 10.51 11.41
N ASP A 112 -4.33 10.83 11.16
CA ASP A 112 -3.21 9.97 11.55
C ASP A 112 -3.18 9.84 13.07
N SER A 113 -3.80 8.76 13.60
CA SER A 113 -3.84 8.45 15.04
C SER A 113 -2.53 7.84 15.54
N SER A 114 -1.55 7.70 14.68
CA SER A 114 -0.22 7.17 15.04
C SER A 114 0.83 8.25 15.28
N SER A 115 0.41 9.49 15.57
CA SER A 115 1.35 10.45 16.14
C SER A 115 1.43 10.23 17.65
N ASP A 116 2.19 9.23 18.08
CA ASP A 116 2.81 9.26 19.40
C ASP A 116 3.55 10.60 19.53
N ASN A 117 3.06 11.41 20.48
CA ASN A 117 3.49 12.76 20.79
C ASN A 117 4.98 12.86 21.16
N ALA A 118 5.86 12.82 20.18
CA ALA A 118 7.07 13.59 20.24
C ALA A 118 6.79 14.88 19.46
N ALA A 119 6.99 16.04 20.08
CA ALA A 119 6.91 17.33 19.42
C ALA A 119 7.96 17.37 18.30
N VAL A 120 7.61 16.84 17.14
CA VAL A 120 8.45 16.88 15.95
C VAL A 120 8.35 18.31 15.45
N GLU A 121 9.45 19.05 15.57
CA GLU A 121 9.54 20.36 14.93
C GLU A 121 9.24 20.22 13.44
N SER A 122 8.18 20.89 13.00
CA SER A 122 7.79 20.91 11.61
C SER A 122 8.77 21.77 10.81
N ASN A 123 9.72 21.11 10.18
CA ASN A 123 10.65 21.73 9.25
C ASN A 123 10.59 21.03 7.89
N PRO A 124 11.11 21.64 6.81
CA PRO A 124 11.11 21.04 5.48
C PRO A 124 11.68 19.62 5.43
N GLY A 125 12.75 19.36 6.20
CA GLY A 125 13.38 18.03 6.25
C GLY A 125 12.46 16.97 6.83
N THR A 126 11.76 17.30 7.91
CA THR A 126 10.76 16.40 8.53
C THR A 126 9.59 16.11 7.57
N MET A 127 9.04 17.15 6.93
CA MET A 127 7.96 16.99 5.96
C MET A 127 8.39 16.13 4.77
N MET A 128 9.62 16.32 4.26
CA MET A 128 10.18 15.46 3.20
C MET A 128 10.34 14.01 3.64
N ALA A 129 10.79 13.76 4.87
CA ALA A 129 10.91 12.40 5.42
C ALA A 129 9.55 11.71 5.53
N ILE A 130 8.55 12.37 6.14
CA ILE A 130 7.19 11.86 6.25
C ILE A 130 6.57 11.59 4.86
N CYS A 131 6.78 12.48 3.90
CA CYS A 131 6.29 12.30 2.53
C CYS A 131 6.99 11.12 1.83
N ARG A 132 8.29 10.94 2.04
CA ARG A 132 9.07 9.80 1.54
C ARG A 132 8.55 8.48 2.08
N ASP A 133 8.32 8.39 3.38
CA ASP A 133 7.82 7.18 4.02
C ASP A 133 6.42 6.83 3.54
N ARG A 134 5.55 7.83 3.40
CA ARG A 134 4.23 7.64 2.81
C ARG A 134 4.32 7.12 1.37
N ALA A 135 5.15 7.71 0.54
CA ALA A 135 5.34 7.29 -0.84
C ALA A 135 5.96 5.89 -0.92
N ALA A 136 6.97 5.59 -0.09
CA ALA A 136 7.59 4.27 -0.01
C ALA A 136 6.54 3.18 0.28
N HIS A 137 5.64 3.45 1.23
CA HIS A 137 4.53 2.56 1.56
C HIS A 137 3.54 2.42 0.39
N VAL A 138 3.07 3.54 -0.17
CA VAL A 138 2.06 3.56 -1.26
C VAL A 138 2.58 2.90 -2.55
N PHE A 139 3.86 3.06 -2.84
CA PHE A 139 4.49 2.51 -4.05
C PHE A 139 5.15 1.14 -3.83
N HIS A 140 5.15 0.60 -2.60
CA HIS A 140 5.85 -0.64 -2.22
C HIS A 140 7.35 -0.63 -2.61
N VAL A 141 8.02 0.48 -2.35
CA VAL A 141 9.45 0.67 -2.60
C VAL A 141 10.18 0.98 -1.29
N ARG A 142 11.51 0.84 -1.30
CA ARG A 142 12.32 1.28 -0.15
C ARG A 142 12.43 2.80 -0.13
N GLY A 143 12.44 3.42 1.05
CA GLY A 143 12.59 4.86 1.22
C GLY A 143 13.73 5.49 0.40
N PRO A 144 14.95 4.89 0.32
CA PRO A 144 16.05 5.40 -0.51
C PRO A 144 15.76 5.48 -2.02
N ASN A 145 14.72 4.81 -2.51
CA ASN A 145 14.29 4.85 -3.91
C ASN A 145 13.21 5.92 -4.15
N VAL A 146 12.97 6.78 -3.17
CA VAL A 146 11.97 7.85 -3.23
C VAL A 146 12.68 9.17 -3.03
N ASP A 147 12.68 10.01 -4.03
CA ASP A 147 13.17 11.38 -3.93
C ASP A 147 12.03 12.32 -3.55
N THR A 148 12.33 13.29 -2.66
CA THR A 148 11.37 14.27 -2.20
C THR A 148 11.99 15.66 -2.16
N LYS A 149 11.20 16.67 -2.51
CA LYS A 149 11.60 18.07 -2.53
C LYS A 149 10.50 18.93 -1.92
N TYR A 150 10.86 19.76 -0.96
CA TYR A 150 9.96 20.76 -0.38
C TYR A 150 9.79 21.93 -1.34
N GLU A 151 8.54 22.28 -1.66
CA GLU A 151 8.20 23.34 -2.61
C GLU A 151 7.76 24.66 -1.93
N GLY A 152 7.60 24.65 -0.61
CA GLY A 152 7.20 25.82 0.15
C GLY A 152 5.81 25.74 0.76
N GLN A 153 5.47 26.81 1.48
CA GLN A 153 4.13 27.03 2.00
C GLN A 153 3.28 27.74 0.94
N ARG A 154 2.06 27.27 0.76
CA ARG A 154 1.09 27.85 -0.17
C ARG A 154 0.32 28.99 0.48
N THR A 155 -0.40 29.76 -0.34
CA THR A 155 -1.23 30.89 0.10
C THR A 155 -2.38 30.47 1.01
N ASP A 156 -2.82 29.22 0.96
CA ASP A 156 -3.84 28.61 1.84
C ASP A 156 -3.25 28.13 3.18
N GLY A 157 -1.96 28.38 3.41
CA GLY A 157 -1.23 27.96 4.60
C GLY A 157 -0.69 26.53 4.55
N THR A 158 -1.11 25.69 3.63
CA THR A 158 -0.60 24.32 3.51
C THR A 158 0.83 24.29 2.96
N HIS A 159 1.58 23.22 3.28
CA HIS A 159 2.91 23.02 2.71
C HIS A 159 2.87 21.95 1.61
N ALA A 160 3.72 22.11 0.60
CA ALA A 160 3.85 21.17 -0.50
C ALA A 160 5.21 20.48 -0.49
N VAL A 161 5.19 19.15 -0.63
CA VAL A 161 6.36 18.32 -0.91
C VAL A 161 6.06 17.51 -2.16
N ASN A 162 6.85 17.70 -3.21
CA ASN A 162 6.81 16.88 -4.41
C ASN A 162 7.77 15.70 -4.26
N GLY A 163 7.50 14.63 -4.97
CA GLY A 163 8.42 13.51 -5.00
C GLY A 163 8.32 12.68 -6.27
N THR A 164 9.36 11.87 -6.44
CA THR A 164 9.53 10.99 -7.59
C THR A 164 10.02 9.63 -7.10
N THR A 165 9.54 8.57 -7.72
CA THR A 165 10.06 7.21 -7.55
C THR A 165 10.04 6.46 -8.87
N TYR A 166 10.90 5.46 -9.00
CA TYR A 166 10.99 4.63 -10.19
C TYR A 166 10.40 3.26 -9.92
N LEU A 167 9.38 2.88 -10.70
CA LEU A 167 8.74 1.58 -10.63
C LEU A 167 8.93 0.84 -11.95
N ARG A 168 9.75 -0.21 -11.94
CA ARG A 168 10.02 -1.04 -13.13
C ARG A 168 10.44 -0.24 -14.36
N GLY A 169 11.27 0.78 -14.15
CA GLY A 169 11.79 1.64 -15.21
C GLY A 169 10.85 2.77 -15.65
N ALA A 170 9.68 2.91 -15.00
CA ALA A 170 8.80 4.06 -15.20
C ALA A 170 8.94 5.04 -14.02
N GLU A 171 9.04 6.32 -14.32
CA GLU A 171 9.00 7.39 -13.35
C GLU A 171 7.56 7.62 -12.90
N GLU A 172 7.34 7.64 -11.58
CA GLU A 172 6.06 7.99 -10.97
C GLU A 172 6.28 9.24 -10.11
N THR A 173 5.48 10.28 -10.35
CA THR A 173 5.54 11.52 -9.57
C THR A 173 4.35 11.62 -8.64
N PHE A 174 4.57 12.24 -7.48
CA PHE A 174 3.53 12.40 -6.47
C PHE A 174 3.71 13.72 -5.71
N GLN A 175 2.69 14.10 -4.97
CA GLN A 175 2.74 15.28 -4.09
C GLN A 175 2.07 14.98 -2.76
N CYS A 176 2.73 15.38 -1.67
CA CYS A 176 2.16 15.48 -0.34
C CYS A 176 1.79 16.95 -0.06
N SER A 177 0.57 17.19 0.40
CA SER A 177 0.20 18.47 1.00
C SER A 177 0.10 18.28 2.51
N PHE A 178 0.75 19.14 3.27
CA PHE A 178 0.73 19.13 4.74
C PHE A 178 -0.20 20.22 5.27
N ASP A 179 -0.67 20.04 6.49
CA ASP A 179 -1.39 21.09 7.22
C ASP A 179 -0.51 22.33 7.41
N ALA A 180 -1.11 23.44 7.86
CA ALA A 180 -0.40 24.69 8.08
C ALA A 180 0.71 24.59 9.15
N ALA A 181 0.63 23.61 10.04
CA ALA A 181 1.66 23.34 11.03
C ALA A 181 2.78 22.41 10.49
N GLY A 182 2.65 21.88 9.27
CA GLY A 182 3.62 20.97 8.64
C GLY A 182 3.74 19.60 9.32
N ARG A 183 2.76 19.22 10.13
CA ARG A 183 2.83 18.02 10.97
C ARG A 183 2.16 16.80 10.36
N SER A 184 1.11 17.01 9.58
CA SER A 184 0.29 15.92 9.04
C SER A 184 0.06 16.08 7.54
N ILE A 185 0.13 14.96 6.80
CA ILE A 185 -0.26 14.94 5.39
C ILE A 185 -1.78 15.01 5.30
N VAL A 186 -2.29 16.12 4.78
CA VAL A 186 -3.73 16.35 4.53
C VAL A 186 -4.15 15.87 3.14
N ARG A 187 -3.19 15.66 2.23
CA ARG A 187 -3.46 15.16 0.88
C ARG A 187 -2.23 14.50 0.28
N PHE A 188 -2.43 13.30 -0.32
CA PHE A 188 -1.44 12.61 -1.14
C PHE A 188 -1.98 12.39 -2.55
N VAL A 189 -1.24 12.81 -3.57
CA VAL A 189 -1.66 12.71 -4.98
C VAL A 189 -0.58 12.04 -5.79
N VAL A 190 -0.96 11.09 -6.63
CA VAL A 190 -0.11 10.49 -7.67
C VAL A 190 -0.53 11.08 -9.01
N ASN A 191 0.42 11.62 -9.78
CA ASN A 191 0.19 12.32 -11.06
C ASN A 191 0.17 11.37 -12.26
#